data_bf93a6f69f4de1a01cc50857cc03910e
#
_entry.id   bf93a6f69f4de1a01cc50857cc03910e
#
_cell.length_a   1.000
_cell.length_b   1.000
_cell.length_c   1.000
_cell.angle_alpha   90.00
_cell.angle_beta   90.00
_cell.angle_gamma   90.00
#
_symmetry.space_group_name_H-M   'P 1'
#
loop_
_entity.id
_entity.type
_entity.pdbx_description
1 polymer ?
#
loop_
_entity_poly.entity_id
_entity_poly.type
_entity_poly.pdbx_seq_one_letter_code
_entity_poly.pdbx_strand_id
1 'polypeptide(L)'
;MKEPAHRQFLFFSRQAGNKKSLADYAGICTLGGHRRMNRTVRQAFVETIPVMTGYLALGFGFGIMLKASNYPVWLAMVMSMVIYAGALQYIAVGLLSGGASLLTVGLTTFLVNARHVFYGISMLDKFKTTGKRTPYLIFALTDETYSLLCRETPDIPLTERKNYYFCICLFDHCYWIAGSVLGAVTGSLVPFNSQGIDFVLTALFITIFIEQWRSTTQHAPAIIGLVVTAICLALFGSESFLIASMGMILLLLCLYREEVPHG
;
A
#
# COMPACT_ATOMS: atom_id res chain seq x y z
N MET A 1 41.23 9.73 27.09
CA MET A 1 42.11 8.79 26.38
C MET A 1 41.45 8.42 25.07
N LYS A 2 41.72 9.19 24.02
CA LYS A 2 41.24 8.92 22.65
C LYS A 2 42.46 8.94 21.73
N GLU A 3 43.01 7.75 21.42
CA GLU A 3 43.86 7.55 20.26
C GLU A 3 44.03 6.05 20.05
N PRO A 4 43.46 5.52 18.95
CA PRO A 4 44.33 4.81 18.04
C PRO A 4 43.90 4.84 16.56
N ALA A 5 42.87 5.58 16.13
CA ALA A 5 42.40 5.52 14.76
C ALA A 5 43.39 6.16 13.75
N HIS A 6 44.15 7.15 14.17
CA HIS A 6 45.11 7.87 13.28
C HIS A 6 46.38 7.05 12.98
N ARG A 7 46.83 6.17 13.88
CA ARG A 7 48.03 5.33 13.66
C ARG A 7 47.76 4.15 12.71
N GLN A 8 46.56 3.63 12.68
CA GLN A 8 46.22 2.58 11.70
C GLN A 8 46.14 3.11 10.28
N PHE A 9 45.70 4.36 10.10
CA PHE A 9 45.62 4.96 8.76
C PHE A 9 47.03 5.20 8.14
N LEU A 10 48.00 5.59 8.97
CA LEU A 10 49.38 5.80 8.53
C LEU A 10 50.16 4.50 8.31
N PHE A 11 49.78 3.40 8.97
CA PHE A 11 50.37 2.09 8.72
C PHE A 11 49.97 1.48 7.37
N PHE A 12 48.72 1.68 6.98
CA PHE A 12 48.18 1.25 5.68
C PHE A 12 48.74 2.07 4.51
N SER A 13 49.03 3.35 4.71
CA SER A 13 49.58 4.20 3.64
C SER A 13 51.07 3.89 3.29
N ARG A 14 51.80 3.23 4.20
CA ARG A 14 53.21 2.91 4.04
C ARG A 14 53.49 1.54 3.36
N GLN A 15 52.48 0.67 3.31
CA GLN A 15 52.54 -0.63 2.62
C GLN A 15 52.04 -0.59 1.17
N ALA A 16 51.47 0.50 0.70
CA ALA A 16 50.97 0.68 -0.65
C ALA A 16 52.04 1.26 -1.59
N GLY A 17 53.27 0.71 -1.53
CA GLY A 17 54.34 0.95 -2.52
C GLY A 17 54.13 0.20 -3.83
N ASN A 18 52.91 -0.16 -4.20
CA ASN A 18 52.64 -0.75 -5.50
C ASN A 18 51.49 -0.02 -6.15
N LYS A 19 51.77 0.74 -7.22
CA LYS A 19 50.83 1.46 -8.07
C LYS A 19 49.88 0.51 -8.79
N LYS A 20 49.10 -0.28 -8.05
CA LYS A 20 47.84 -0.85 -8.57
C LYS A 20 46.75 0.13 -8.27
N SER A 21 46.38 0.72 -9.28
CA SER A 21 45.47 1.81 -9.59
C SER A 21 44.26 1.94 -8.64
N LEU A 22 44.04 3.17 -8.14
CA LEU A 22 42.77 3.67 -7.60
C LEU A 22 41.55 3.28 -8.46
N ALA A 23 41.77 2.98 -9.75
CA ALA A 23 40.78 2.46 -10.68
C ALA A 23 40.29 1.04 -10.31
N ASP A 24 41.16 0.17 -9.76
CA ASP A 24 40.75 -1.19 -9.33
C ASP A 24 39.90 -1.16 -8.07
N TYR A 25 40.16 -0.22 -7.14
CA TYR A 25 39.32 -0.01 -5.98
C TYR A 25 37.95 0.62 -6.34
N ALA A 26 37.91 1.53 -7.30
CA ALA A 26 36.67 2.09 -7.82
C ALA A 26 35.85 1.00 -8.56
N GLY A 27 36.48 0.13 -9.35
CA GLY A 27 35.84 -1.00 -10.03
C GLY A 27 35.28 -2.04 -9.06
N ILE A 28 36.01 -2.35 -7.98
CA ILE A 28 35.51 -3.29 -6.93
C ILE A 28 34.37 -2.68 -6.14
N CYS A 29 34.41 -1.39 -5.81
CA CYS A 29 33.30 -0.68 -5.16
C CYS A 29 32.05 -0.63 -6.05
N THR A 30 32.19 -0.36 -7.35
CA THR A 30 31.05 -0.31 -8.29
C THR A 30 30.46 -1.69 -8.54
N LEU A 31 31.28 -2.74 -8.70
CA LEU A 31 30.83 -4.13 -8.86
C LEU A 31 30.17 -4.66 -7.56
N GLY A 32 30.70 -4.32 -6.42
CA GLY A 32 30.11 -4.65 -5.12
C GLY A 32 28.77 -3.93 -4.88
N GLY A 33 28.66 -2.68 -5.27
CA GLY A 33 27.42 -1.88 -5.21
C GLY A 33 26.33 -2.44 -6.11
N HIS A 34 26.64 -2.79 -7.35
CA HIS A 34 25.69 -3.41 -8.28
C HIS A 34 25.21 -4.78 -7.81
N ARG A 35 26.08 -5.63 -7.29
CA ARG A 35 25.69 -6.94 -6.74
C ARG A 35 24.81 -6.80 -5.49
N ARG A 36 25.08 -5.83 -4.62
CA ARG A 36 24.27 -5.55 -3.43
C ARG A 36 22.90 -4.99 -3.80
N MET A 37 22.83 -4.04 -4.71
CA MET A 37 21.58 -3.46 -5.20
C MET A 37 20.68 -4.53 -5.85
N ASN A 38 21.23 -5.41 -6.68
CA ASN A 38 20.49 -6.54 -7.26
C ASN A 38 19.93 -7.47 -6.19
N ARG A 39 20.66 -7.70 -5.09
CA ARG A 39 20.17 -8.51 -3.96
C ARG A 39 18.98 -7.84 -3.25
N THR A 40 19.07 -6.55 -2.97
CA THR A 40 18.02 -5.76 -2.32
C THR A 40 16.75 -5.71 -3.15
N VAL A 41 16.86 -5.46 -4.45
CA VAL A 41 15.72 -5.46 -5.40
C VAL A 41 15.10 -6.85 -5.48
N ARG A 42 15.90 -7.91 -5.62
CA ARG A 42 15.40 -9.28 -5.66
C ARG A 42 14.67 -9.67 -4.37
N GLN A 43 15.18 -9.25 -3.23
CA GLN A 43 14.55 -9.54 -1.95
C GLN A 43 13.21 -8.81 -1.81
N ALA A 44 13.14 -7.52 -2.16
CA ALA A 44 11.89 -6.77 -2.21
C ALA A 44 10.87 -7.44 -3.14
N PHE A 45 11.31 -7.90 -4.33
CA PHE A 45 10.43 -8.60 -5.25
C PHE A 45 9.87 -9.90 -4.67
N VAL A 46 10.70 -10.72 -4.03
CA VAL A 46 10.25 -11.99 -3.43
C VAL A 46 9.24 -11.75 -2.31
N GLU A 47 9.44 -10.72 -1.50
CA GLU A 47 8.54 -10.39 -0.40
C GLU A 47 7.21 -9.79 -0.86
N THR A 48 7.18 -9.16 -2.04
CA THR A 48 5.95 -8.62 -2.64
C THR A 48 5.14 -9.65 -3.43
N ILE A 49 5.63 -10.89 -3.67
CA ILE A 49 4.90 -11.92 -4.43
C ILE A 49 3.50 -12.21 -3.88
N PRO A 50 3.29 -12.36 -2.55
CA PRO A 50 1.94 -12.57 -2.02
C PRO A 50 1.00 -11.40 -2.32
N VAL A 51 1.50 -10.16 -2.21
CA VAL A 51 0.74 -8.94 -2.54
C VAL A 51 0.46 -8.86 -4.04
N MET A 52 1.43 -9.23 -4.88
CA MET A 52 1.28 -9.27 -6.34
C MET A 52 0.06 -10.09 -6.76
N THR A 53 -0.10 -11.29 -6.22
CA THR A 53 -1.25 -12.15 -6.57
C THR A 53 -2.57 -11.52 -6.21
N GLY A 54 -2.69 -10.92 -5.03
CA GLY A 54 -3.86 -10.19 -4.59
C GLY A 54 -4.14 -8.95 -5.45
N TYR A 55 -3.12 -8.13 -5.68
CA TYR A 55 -3.27 -6.88 -6.44
C TYR A 55 -3.59 -7.09 -7.92
N LEU A 56 -3.02 -8.11 -8.54
CA LEU A 56 -3.39 -8.46 -9.91
C LEU A 56 -4.86 -8.90 -9.99
N ALA A 57 -5.33 -9.74 -9.05
CA ALA A 57 -6.71 -10.21 -9.03
C ALA A 57 -7.70 -9.08 -8.71
N LEU A 58 -7.44 -8.30 -7.65
CA LEU A 58 -8.31 -7.20 -7.24
C LEU A 58 -8.28 -6.06 -8.26
N GLY A 59 -7.12 -5.67 -8.76
CA GLY A 59 -7.00 -4.67 -9.81
C GLY A 59 -7.73 -5.09 -11.08
N PHE A 60 -7.63 -6.37 -11.47
CA PHE A 60 -8.35 -6.91 -12.60
C PHE A 60 -9.88 -6.79 -12.43
N GLY A 61 -10.40 -7.13 -11.25
CA GLY A 61 -11.82 -6.91 -10.91
C GLY A 61 -12.24 -5.45 -11.00
N PHE A 62 -11.43 -4.52 -10.46
CA PHE A 62 -11.66 -3.08 -10.57
C PHE A 62 -11.73 -2.63 -12.03
N GLY A 63 -10.78 -3.06 -12.86
CA GLY A 63 -10.74 -2.70 -14.29
C GLY A 63 -11.98 -3.16 -15.05
N ILE A 64 -12.43 -4.40 -14.83
CA ILE A 64 -13.67 -4.93 -15.40
C ILE A 64 -14.86 -4.09 -14.95
N MET A 65 -14.99 -3.81 -13.66
CA MET A 65 -16.11 -3.04 -13.10
C MET A 65 -16.16 -1.62 -13.70
N LEU A 66 -15.01 -0.96 -13.79
CA LEU A 66 -14.92 0.38 -14.37
C LEU A 66 -15.37 0.36 -15.85
N LYS A 67 -14.93 -0.65 -16.62
CA LYS A 67 -15.31 -0.78 -18.02
C LYS A 67 -16.78 -1.11 -18.21
N ALA A 68 -17.34 -1.97 -17.37
CA ALA A 68 -18.76 -2.31 -17.41
C ALA A 68 -19.66 -1.14 -17.02
N SER A 69 -19.15 -0.18 -16.25
CA SER A 69 -19.80 1.11 -16.00
C SER A 69 -19.61 2.12 -17.15
N ASN A 70 -19.20 1.67 -18.34
CA ASN A 70 -18.98 2.46 -19.55
C ASN A 70 -17.84 3.50 -19.48
N TYR A 71 -16.93 3.40 -18.54
CA TYR A 71 -15.77 4.28 -18.48
C TYR A 71 -14.64 3.82 -19.41
N PRO A 72 -13.81 4.73 -19.93
CA PRO A 72 -12.72 4.39 -20.81
C PRO A 72 -11.56 3.70 -20.08
N VAL A 73 -10.84 2.81 -20.79
CA VAL A 73 -9.71 2.04 -20.24
C VAL A 73 -8.61 2.94 -19.63
N TRP A 74 -8.32 4.08 -20.25
CA TRP A 74 -7.31 5.01 -19.75
C TRP A 74 -7.63 5.53 -18.34
N LEU A 75 -8.93 5.61 -17.97
CA LEU A 75 -9.34 6.05 -16.63
C LEU A 75 -8.92 5.05 -15.56
N ALA A 76 -8.94 3.74 -15.85
CA ALA A 76 -8.42 2.72 -14.93
C ALA A 76 -6.93 2.96 -14.61
N MET A 77 -6.14 3.27 -15.65
CA MET A 77 -4.72 3.59 -15.48
C MET A 77 -4.53 4.84 -14.63
N VAL A 78 -5.21 5.94 -14.96
CA VAL A 78 -5.07 7.22 -14.23
C VAL A 78 -5.51 7.08 -12.77
N MET A 79 -6.66 6.46 -12.52
CA MET A 79 -7.13 6.23 -11.14
C MET A 79 -6.14 5.39 -10.35
N SER A 80 -5.59 4.32 -10.94
CA SER A 80 -4.61 3.45 -10.26
C SER A 80 -3.29 4.15 -10.00
N MET A 81 -2.87 5.09 -10.86
CA MET A 81 -1.63 5.86 -10.67
C MET A 81 -1.78 6.99 -9.65
N VAL A 82 -2.95 7.65 -9.59
CA VAL A 82 -3.14 8.90 -8.82
C VAL A 82 -3.86 8.65 -7.51
N ILE A 83 -4.88 7.80 -7.49
CA ILE A 83 -5.65 7.52 -6.27
C ILE A 83 -4.96 6.42 -5.46
N TYR A 84 -4.57 5.33 -6.09
CA TYR A 84 -3.89 4.17 -5.52
C TYR A 84 -4.47 3.74 -4.15
N ALA A 85 -5.77 3.70 -4.04
CA ALA A 85 -6.51 3.26 -2.86
C ALA A 85 -7.63 2.32 -3.33
N GLY A 86 -7.35 1.00 -3.32
CA GLY A 86 -8.21 -0.01 -3.91
C GLY A 86 -9.69 0.12 -3.52
N ALA A 87 -9.99 0.11 -2.22
CA ALA A 87 -11.36 0.25 -1.74
C ALA A 87 -12.04 1.55 -2.23
N LEU A 88 -11.31 2.68 -2.19
CA LEU A 88 -11.86 3.94 -2.69
C LEU A 88 -12.11 3.90 -4.20
N GLN A 89 -11.22 3.28 -4.99
CA GLN A 89 -11.40 3.19 -6.43
C GLN A 89 -12.67 2.40 -6.80
N TYR A 90 -12.97 1.32 -6.10
CA TYR A 90 -14.21 0.57 -6.27
C TYR A 90 -15.44 1.41 -5.91
N ILE A 91 -15.42 2.10 -4.76
CA ILE A 91 -16.50 2.99 -4.34
C ILE A 91 -16.64 4.15 -5.32
N ALA A 92 -15.54 4.70 -5.83
CA ALA A 92 -15.54 5.82 -6.76
C ALA A 92 -16.27 5.50 -8.08
N VAL A 93 -16.21 4.27 -8.56
CA VAL A 93 -17.00 3.87 -9.74
C VAL A 93 -18.49 4.05 -9.47
N GLY A 94 -18.99 3.59 -8.30
CA GLY A 94 -20.38 3.79 -7.91
C GLY A 94 -20.75 5.26 -7.72
N LEU A 95 -19.90 6.05 -7.08
CA LEU A 95 -20.12 7.49 -6.87
C LEU A 95 -20.18 8.25 -8.21
N LEU A 96 -19.27 7.93 -9.14
CA LEU A 96 -19.25 8.54 -10.48
C LEU A 96 -20.48 8.15 -11.28
N SER A 97 -20.88 6.88 -11.30
CA SER A 97 -22.05 6.38 -12.02
C SER A 97 -23.36 6.89 -11.45
N GLY A 98 -23.42 7.09 -10.12
CA GLY A 98 -24.58 7.64 -9.42
C GLY A 98 -24.68 9.17 -9.46
N GLY A 99 -23.72 9.89 -10.05
CA GLY A 99 -23.72 11.35 -10.10
C GLY A 99 -23.63 11.99 -8.71
N ALA A 100 -22.89 11.39 -7.79
CA ALA A 100 -22.77 11.86 -6.41
C ALA A 100 -22.23 13.31 -6.32
N SER A 101 -22.71 14.08 -5.34
CA SER A 101 -22.23 15.44 -5.14
C SER A 101 -20.75 15.47 -4.75
N LEU A 102 -20.05 16.56 -5.07
CA LEU A 102 -18.63 16.74 -4.69
C LEU A 102 -18.42 16.64 -3.17
N LEU A 103 -19.39 17.09 -2.37
CA LEU A 103 -19.34 16.98 -0.93
C LEU A 103 -19.39 15.50 -0.50
N THR A 104 -20.31 14.73 -1.07
CA THR A 104 -20.42 13.28 -0.80
C THR A 104 -19.14 12.56 -1.18
N VAL A 105 -18.60 12.84 -2.37
CA VAL A 105 -17.32 12.27 -2.82
C VAL A 105 -16.18 12.62 -1.86
N GLY A 106 -16.08 13.88 -1.45
CA GLY A 106 -15.04 14.36 -0.53
C GLY A 106 -15.13 13.70 0.84
N LEU A 107 -16.33 13.66 1.45
CA LEU A 107 -16.55 13.03 2.75
C LEU A 107 -16.25 11.52 2.69
N THR A 108 -16.77 10.82 1.68
CA THR A 108 -16.53 9.38 1.52
C THR A 108 -15.04 9.10 1.33
N THR A 109 -14.36 9.89 0.48
CA THR A 109 -12.91 9.76 0.27
C THR A 109 -12.14 9.93 1.56
N PHE A 110 -12.45 10.98 2.34
CA PHE A 110 -11.78 11.24 3.61
C PHE A 110 -11.98 10.10 4.60
N LEU A 111 -13.23 9.65 4.78
CA LEU A 111 -13.57 8.60 5.75
C LEU A 111 -12.96 7.25 5.37
N VAL A 112 -13.05 6.84 4.11
CA VAL A 112 -12.48 5.55 3.64
C VAL A 112 -10.97 5.54 3.77
N ASN A 113 -10.31 6.67 3.49
CA ASN A 113 -8.85 6.77 3.50
C ASN A 113 -8.27 7.29 4.82
N ALA A 114 -9.07 7.58 5.84
CA ALA A 114 -8.58 8.07 7.14
C ALA A 114 -7.48 7.19 7.74
N ARG A 115 -7.57 5.87 7.53
CA ARG A 115 -6.55 4.90 7.97
C ARG A 115 -5.14 5.16 7.40
N HIS A 116 -5.02 5.68 6.19
CA HIS A 116 -3.73 5.97 5.56
C HIS A 116 -2.95 7.08 6.31
N VAL A 117 -3.66 7.99 6.98
CA VAL A 117 -3.03 9.01 7.84
C VAL A 117 -2.28 8.33 8.99
N PHE A 118 -2.91 7.33 9.64
CA PHE A 118 -2.27 6.58 10.73
C PHE A 118 -1.09 5.75 10.23
N TYR A 119 -1.18 5.14 9.05
CA TYR A 119 -0.04 4.44 8.45
C TYR A 119 1.12 5.39 8.20
N GLY A 120 0.85 6.57 7.63
CA GLY A 120 1.86 7.59 7.40
C GLY A 120 2.57 8.00 8.69
N ILE A 121 1.80 8.29 9.75
CA ILE A 121 2.34 8.69 11.06
C ILE A 121 3.21 7.58 11.64
N SER A 122 2.76 6.33 11.64
CA SER A 122 3.50 5.21 12.23
C SER A 122 4.80 4.89 11.47
N MET A 123 4.88 5.22 10.17
CA MET A 123 6.05 4.99 9.34
C MET A 123 7.05 6.15 9.31
N LEU A 124 6.74 7.30 9.93
CA LEU A 124 7.59 8.48 9.89
C LEU A 124 9.02 8.17 10.35
N ASP A 125 9.19 7.40 11.43
CA ASP A 125 10.51 7.07 11.97
C ASP A 125 11.33 6.21 11.00
N LYS A 126 10.69 5.23 10.35
CA LYS A 126 11.35 4.39 9.33
C LYS A 126 11.74 5.20 8.09
N PHE A 127 10.95 6.21 7.72
CA PHE A 127 11.15 7.00 6.51
C PHE A 127 12.05 8.24 6.70
N LYS A 128 12.44 8.60 7.93
CA LYS A 128 13.35 9.73 8.20
C LYS A 128 14.64 9.70 7.38
N THR A 129 15.15 8.50 7.06
CA THR A 129 16.40 8.32 6.32
C THR A 129 16.23 8.22 4.80
N THR A 130 14.98 8.26 4.29
CA THR A 130 14.70 8.05 2.86
C THR A 130 14.79 9.32 2.01
N GLY A 131 14.83 10.49 2.64
CA GLY A 131 15.05 11.80 1.99
C GLY A 131 13.94 12.15 1.01
N LYS A 132 14.32 12.51 -0.23
CA LYS A 132 13.37 12.96 -1.27
C LYS A 132 12.33 11.91 -1.69
N ARG A 133 12.49 10.64 -1.31
CA ARG A 133 11.55 9.56 -1.63
C ARG A 133 10.40 9.46 -0.63
N THR A 134 10.51 10.08 0.54
CA THR A 134 9.51 10.01 1.62
C THR A 134 8.09 10.35 1.16
N PRO A 135 7.81 11.40 0.37
CA PRO A 135 6.45 11.71 -0.08
C PRO A 135 5.81 10.57 -0.89
N TYR A 136 6.60 9.96 -1.80
CA TYR A 136 6.12 8.81 -2.57
C TYR A 136 5.87 7.59 -1.69
N LEU A 137 6.77 7.31 -0.73
CA LEU A 137 6.61 6.19 0.18
C LEU A 137 5.35 6.32 1.05
N ILE A 138 5.04 7.54 1.52
CA ILE A 138 3.81 7.81 2.28
C ILE A 138 2.57 7.65 1.38
N PHE A 139 2.61 8.19 0.16
CA PHE A 139 1.53 8.03 -0.81
C PHE A 139 1.26 6.55 -1.14
N ALA A 140 2.30 5.75 -1.26
CA ALA A 140 2.21 4.34 -1.64
C ALA A 140 1.89 3.39 -0.47
N LEU A 141 1.56 3.89 0.71
CA LEU A 141 1.15 3.06 1.86
C LEU A 141 -0.30 2.63 1.69
N THR A 142 -0.49 1.41 1.21
CA THR A 142 -1.74 0.65 1.30
C THR A 142 -1.70 -0.27 2.52
N ASP A 143 -2.79 -0.98 2.80
CA ASP A 143 -2.86 -1.93 3.92
C ASP A 143 -1.78 -3.02 3.80
N GLU A 144 -1.61 -3.56 2.60
CA GLU A 144 -0.68 -4.64 2.30
C GLU A 144 0.76 -4.14 2.33
N THR A 145 1.05 -3.02 1.65
CA THR A 145 2.38 -2.40 1.64
C THR A 145 2.80 -2.02 3.06
N TYR A 146 1.87 -1.45 3.85
CA TYR A 146 2.11 -1.14 5.26
C TYR A 146 2.45 -2.41 6.06
N SER A 147 1.71 -3.50 5.86
CA SER A 147 1.95 -4.76 6.56
C SER A 147 3.34 -5.35 6.26
N LEU A 148 3.80 -5.25 5.00
CA LEU A 148 5.15 -5.67 4.61
C LEU A 148 6.22 -4.79 5.27
N LEU A 149 6.00 -3.48 5.29
CA LEU A 149 6.96 -2.52 5.85
C LEU A 149 6.99 -2.51 7.39
N CYS A 150 5.93 -2.96 8.06
CA CYS A 150 5.90 -3.12 9.51
C CYS A 150 6.78 -4.25 10.02
N ARG A 151 6.99 -5.29 9.21
CA ARG A 151 7.84 -6.43 9.59
C ARG A 151 9.26 -5.97 9.87
N GLU A 152 9.99 -6.76 10.64
CA GLU A 152 11.42 -6.54 10.83
C GLU A 152 12.10 -6.57 9.46
N THR A 153 12.93 -5.55 9.23
CA THR A 153 13.67 -5.47 7.97
C THR A 153 14.66 -6.64 7.95
N PRO A 154 14.68 -7.46 6.91
CA PRO A 154 15.67 -8.52 6.78
C PRO A 154 17.09 -7.97 6.90
N ASP A 155 18.12 -8.81 6.90
CA ASP A 155 19.55 -8.45 6.97
C ASP A 155 19.99 -7.57 5.80
N ILE A 156 19.35 -6.40 5.67
CA ILE A 156 19.65 -5.37 4.69
C ILE A 156 20.43 -4.25 5.37
N PRO A 157 21.62 -3.89 4.87
CA PRO A 157 22.41 -2.78 5.39
C PRO A 157 21.58 -1.49 5.45
N LEU A 158 21.79 -0.68 6.48
CA LEU A 158 21.07 0.60 6.66
C LEU A 158 21.13 1.52 5.43
N THR A 159 22.24 1.49 4.70
CA THR A 159 22.43 2.24 3.46
C THR A 159 21.52 1.81 2.31
N GLU A 160 21.08 0.55 2.31
CA GLU A 160 20.23 -0.05 1.28
C GLU A 160 18.74 -0.06 1.65
N ARG A 161 18.39 0.16 2.92
CA ARG A 161 16.99 0.14 3.39
C ARG A 161 16.08 1.10 2.62
N LYS A 162 16.58 2.29 2.27
CA LYS A 162 15.84 3.26 1.46
C LYS A 162 15.46 2.72 0.07
N ASN A 163 16.36 1.94 -0.55
CA ASN A 163 16.11 1.32 -1.84
C ASN A 163 15.11 0.15 -1.68
N TYR A 164 15.25 -0.62 -0.62
CA TYR A 164 14.34 -1.71 -0.29
C TYR A 164 12.90 -1.23 -0.10
N TYR A 165 12.66 -0.22 0.74
CA TYR A 165 11.32 0.35 0.94
C TYR A 165 10.74 0.92 -0.36
N PHE A 166 11.57 1.61 -1.13
CA PHE A 166 11.15 2.15 -2.41
C PHE A 166 10.77 1.05 -3.41
N CYS A 167 11.53 -0.04 -3.48
CA CYS A 167 11.21 -1.16 -4.37
C CYS A 167 9.91 -1.86 -3.98
N ILE A 168 9.65 -2.11 -2.69
CA ILE A 168 8.38 -2.67 -2.22
C ILE A 168 7.21 -1.80 -2.69
N CYS A 169 7.22 -0.50 -2.34
CA CYS A 169 6.16 0.41 -2.73
C CYS A 169 5.97 0.50 -4.25
N LEU A 170 7.07 0.50 -5.01
CA LEU A 170 7.03 0.58 -6.46
C LEU A 170 6.46 -0.69 -7.09
N PHE A 171 6.86 -1.86 -6.62
CA PHE A 171 6.35 -3.13 -7.13
C PHE A 171 4.86 -3.28 -6.87
N ASP A 172 4.42 -3.03 -5.64
CA ASP A 172 3.00 -3.10 -5.27
C ASP A 172 2.17 -2.13 -6.12
N HIS A 173 2.64 -0.90 -6.31
CA HIS A 173 1.98 0.08 -7.17
C HIS A 173 1.89 -0.38 -8.63
N CYS A 174 2.99 -0.94 -9.17
CA CYS A 174 3.00 -1.49 -10.53
C CYS A 174 2.03 -2.66 -10.69
N TYR A 175 1.92 -3.56 -9.70
CA TYR A 175 0.99 -4.68 -9.75
C TYR A 175 -0.45 -4.22 -9.80
N TRP A 176 -0.80 -3.22 -8.98
CA TRP A 176 -2.14 -2.64 -8.97
C TRP A 176 -2.49 -1.99 -10.30
N ILE A 177 -1.60 -1.18 -10.87
CA ILE A 177 -1.79 -0.56 -12.20
C ILE A 177 -1.95 -1.64 -13.28
N ALA A 178 -1.06 -2.64 -13.28
CA ALA A 178 -1.09 -3.70 -14.28
C ALA A 178 -2.40 -4.50 -14.19
N GLY A 179 -2.84 -4.90 -13.01
CA GLY A 179 -4.12 -5.59 -12.80
C GLY A 179 -5.29 -4.76 -13.30
N SER A 180 -5.35 -3.48 -12.91
CA SER A 180 -6.44 -2.55 -13.29
C SER A 180 -6.53 -2.35 -14.80
N VAL A 181 -5.40 -2.14 -15.47
CA VAL A 181 -5.36 -1.95 -16.92
C VAL A 181 -5.72 -3.25 -17.64
N LEU A 182 -5.17 -4.39 -17.22
CA LEU A 182 -5.51 -5.70 -17.80
C LEU A 182 -7.01 -6.00 -17.66
N GLY A 183 -7.60 -5.73 -16.50
CA GLY A 183 -9.03 -5.89 -16.27
C GLY A 183 -9.88 -5.00 -17.18
N ALA A 184 -9.52 -3.72 -17.30
CA ALA A 184 -10.23 -2.77 -18.15
C ALA A 184 -10.12 -3.12 -19.65
N VAL A 185 -8.95 -3.56 -20.11
CA VAL A 185 -8.76 -4.04 -21.50
C VAL A 185 -9.59 -5.30 -21.73
N THR A 186 -9.53 -6.28 -20.86
CA THR A 186 -10.33 -7.51 -20.95
C THR A 186 -11.83 -7.20 -20.94
N GLY A 187 -12.28 -6.31 -20.05
CA GLY A 187 -13.66 -5.85 -20.00
C GLY A 187 -14.13 -5.12 -21.27
N SER A 188 -13.19 -4.57 -22.07
CA SER A 188 -13.53 -3.98 -23.37
C SER A 188 -13.66 -4.99 -24.50
N LEU A 189 -13.03 -6.17 -24.37
CA LEU A 189 -13.02 -7.22 -25.41
C LEU A 189 -14.16 -8.22 -25.25
N VAL A 190 -14.65 -8.41 -24.03
CA VAL A 190 -15.72 -9.35 -23.72
C VAL A 190 -16.98 -8.56 -23.38
N PRO A 191 -18.12 -8.79 -24.05
CA PRO A 191 -19.39 -8.18 -23.69
C PRO A 191 -19.84 -8.77 -22.34
N PHE A 192 -19.49 -8.10 -21.24
CA PHE A 192 -19.96 -8.48 -19.91
C PHE A 192 -21.40 -8.00 -19.71
N ASN A 193 -22.26 -8.91 -19.29
CA ASN A 193 -23.57 -8.54 -18.77
C ASN A 193 -23.34 -7.87 -17.39
N SER A 194 -23.78 -6.62 -17.24
CA SER A 194 -23.60 -5.83 -16.02
C SER A 194 -24.27 -6.40 -14.77
N GLN A 195 -25.17 -7.35 -14.92
CA GLN A 195 -25.94 -7.95 -13.82
C GLN A 195 -25.12 -8.68 -12.74
N GLY A 196 -23.82 -8.98 -12.99
CA GLY A 196 -22.95 -9.62 -12.01
C GLY A 196 -21.94 -8.69 -11.33
N ILE A 197 -21.88 -7.43 -11.71
CA ILE A 197 -20.82 -6.51 -11.23
C ILE A 197 -21.02 -6.13 -9.77
N ASP A 198 -22.26 -5.89 -9.36
CA ASP A 198 -22.61 -5.61 -7.97
C ASP A 198 -22.21 -6.80 -7.06
N PHE A 199 -22.34 -8.02 -7.61
CA PHE A 199 -21.90 -9.23 -6.90
C PHE A 199 -20.37 -9.29 -6.75
N VAL A 200 -19.60 -8.91 -7.78
CA VAL A 200 -18.12 -8.90 -7.73
C VAL A 200 -17.64 -7.94 -6.62
N LEU A 201 -18.24 -6.75 -6.53
CA LEU A 201 -17.92 -5.78 -5.49
C LEU A 201 -18.25 -6.33 -4.09
N THR A 202 -19.43 -6.91 -3.93
CA THR A 202 -19.87 -7.53 -2.67
C THR A 202 -18.94 -8.69 -2.28
N ALA A 203 -18.61 -9.58 -3.22
CA ALA A 203 -17.71 -10.71 -2.99
C ALA A 203 -16.31 -10.23 -2.59
N LEU A 204 -15.82 -9.15 -3.21
CA LEU A 204 -14.55 -8.53 -2.87
C LEU A 204 -14.53 -8.06 -1.41
N PHE A 205 -15.53 -7.26 -1.00
CA PHE A 205 -15.58 -6.76 0.38
C PHE A 205 -15.75 -7.90 1.40
N ILE A 206 -16.52 -8.93 1.08
CA ILE A 206 -16.62 -10.13 1.93
C ILE A 206 -15.26 -10.82 2.04
N THR A 207 -14.53 -10.96 0.94
CA THR A 207 -13.19 -11.60 0.94
C THR A 207 -12.21 -10.81 1.79
N ILE A 208 -12.17 -9.48 1.63
CA ILE A 208 -11.32 -8.58 2.44
C ILE A 208 -11.71 -8.70 3.92
N PHE A 209 -12.99 -8.71 4.23
CA PHE A 209 -13.47 -8.85 5.61
C PHE A 209 -13.04 -10.20 6.22
N ILE A 210 -13.18 -11.31 5.49
CA ILE A 210 -12.77 -12.63 5.96
C ILE A 210 -11.25 -12.70 6.17
N GLU A 211 -10.47 -12.10 5.28
CA GLU A 211 -9.02 -12.06 5.39
C GLU A 211 -8.59 -11.25 6.62
N GLN A 212 -9.18 -10.09 6.84
CA GLN A 212 -8.97 -9.26 8.02
C GLN A 212 -9.39 -10.00 9.31
N TRP A 213 -10.53 -10.67 9.29
CA TRP A 213 -11.01 -11.48 10.42
C TRP A 213 -10.02 -12.58 10.80
N ARG A 214 -9.46 -13.28 9.79
CA ARG A 214 -8.48 -14.35 10.02
C ARG A 214 -7.11 -13.85 10.47
N SER A 215 -6.71 -12.67 10.05
CA SER A 215 -5.40 -12.09 10.36
C SER A 215 -5.34 -11.44 11.75
N THR A 216 -6.49 -11.18 12.37
CA THR A 216 -6.59 -10.45 13.65
C THR A 216 -7.13 -11.37 14.75
N THR A 217 -6.54 -11.30 15.93
CA THR A 217 -7.03 -12.02 17.11
C THR A 217 -8.13 -11.26 17.85
N GLN A 218 -8.25 -9.95 17.60
CA GLN A 218 -9.25 -9.07 18.23
C GLN A 218 -10.36 -8.75 17.24
N HIS A 219 -11.53 -9.32 17.47
CA HIS A 219 -12.69 -9.18 16.59
C HIS A 219 -13.66 -8.06 17.00
N ALA A 220 -13.46 -7.45 18.18
CA ALA A 220 -14.36 -6.41 18.69
C ALA A 220 -14.56 -5.24 17.71
N PRO A 221 -13.53 -4.65 17.07
CA PRO A 221 -13.73 -3.60 16.08
C PRO A 221 -14.58 -4.02 14.88
N ALA A 222 -14.40 -5.25 14.40
CA ALA A 222 -15.19 -5.77 13.29
C ALA A 222 -16.66 -5.98 13.67
N ILE A 223 -16.93 -6.48 14.87
CA ILE A 223 -18.28 -6.65 15.40
C ILE A 223 -18.95 -5.30 15.58
N ILE A 224 -18.27 -4.32 16.18
CA ILE A 224 -18.77 -2.95 16.31
C ILE A 224 -19.14 -2.40 14.93
N GLY A 225 -18.26 -2.55 13.94
CA GLY A 225 -18.52 -2.11 12.57
C GLY A 225 -19.77 -2.71 11.97
N LEU A 226 -19.94 -4.04 12.08
CA LEU A 226 -21.14 -4.74 11.57
C LEU A 226 -22.43 -4.29 12.26
N VAL A 227 -22.42 -4.25 13.59
CA VAL A 227 -23.62 -3.89 14.38
C VAL A 227 -24.02 -2.44 14.11
N VAL A 228 -23.08 -1.51 14.14
CA VAL A 228 -23.34 -0.09 13.88
C VAL A 228 -23.84 0.13 12.46
N THR A 229 -23.24 -0.53 11.48
CA THR A 229 -23.68 -0.43 10.09
C THR A 229 -25.11 -0.95 9.91
N ALA A 230 -25.45 -2.08 10.53
CA ALA A 230 -26.79 -2.64 10.47
C ALA A 230 -27.83 -1.70 11.13
N ILE A 231 -27.51 -1.11 12.29
CA ILE A 231 -28.36 -0.14 12.97
C ILE A 231 -28.53 1.12 12.12
N CYS A 232 -27.45 1.68 11.60
CA CYS A 232 -27.52 2.88 10.75
C CYS A 232 -28.31 2.63 9.48
N LEU A 233 -28.18 1.46 8.85
CA LEU A 233 -28.97 1.08 7.69
C LEU A 233 -30.46 1.03 8.00
N ALA A 234 -30.82 0.47 9.16
CA ALA A 234 -32.21 0.40 9.60
C ALA A 234 -32.81 1.77 9.94
N LEU A 235 -32.01 2.71 10.48
CA LEU A 235 -32.48 4.02 10.92
C LEU A 235 -32.48 5.08 9.80
N PHE A 236 -31.46 5.10 8.95
CA PHE A 236 -31.22 6.15 7.94
C PHE A 236 -31.53 5.72 6.51
N GLY A 237 -31.83 4.44 6.28
CA GLY A 237 -32.08 3.90 4.95
C GLY A 237 -30.80 3.81 4.07
N SER A 238 -30.96 3.27 2.85
CA SER A 238 -29.83 2.94 1.95
C SER A 238 -29.06 4.14 1.42
N GLU A 239 -29.62 5.34 1.42
CA GLU A 239 -28.96 6.52 0.84
C GLU A 239 -27.98 7.23 1.79
N SER A 240 -28.30 7.24 3.10
CA SER A 240 -27.55 8.05 4.08
C SER A 240 -26.79 7.23 5.12
N PHE A 241 -27.01 5.89 5.19
CA PHE A 241 -26.41 5.06 6.23
C PHE A 241 -24.88 5.04 6.19
N LEU A 242 -24.27 5.17 5.02
CA LEU A 242 -22.82 5.02 4.84
C LEU A 242 -22.05 6.07 5.67
N ILE A 243 -22.42 7.35 5.51
CA ILE A 243 -21.74 8.44 6.22
C ILE A 243 -22.03 8.38 7.72
N ALA A 244 -23.29 8.11 8.08
CA ALA A 244 -23.69 7.98 9.47
C ALA A 244 -22.97 6.83 10.18
N SER A 245 -22.91 5.64 9.55
CA SER A 245 -22.24 4.47 10.12
C SER A 245 -20.74 4.70 10.26
N MET A 246 -20.08 5.28 9.27
CA MET A 246 -18.63 5.55 9.33
C MET A 246 -18.31 6.53 10.46
N GLY A 247 -19.07 7.62 10.60
CA GLY A 247 -18.89 8.57 11.70
C GLY A 247 -19.12 7.93 13.07
N MET A 248 -20.17 7.12 13.22
CA MET A 248 -20.47 6.43 14.48
C MET A 248 -19.43 5.35 14.82
N ILE A 249 -18.96 4.56 13.82
CA ILE A 249 -17.91 3.57 14.02
C ILE A 249 -16.62 4.25 14.48
N LEU A 250 -16.24 5.35 13.85
CA LEU A 250 -15.04 6.10 14.20
C LEU A 250 -15.13 6.64 15.62
N LEU A 251 -16.29 7.22 16.01
CA LEU A 251 -16.53 7.69 17.37
C LEU A 251 -16.43 6.55 18.39
N LEU A 252 -17.09 5.42 18.14
CA LEU A 252 -17.08 4.28 19.07
C LEU A 252 -15.70 3.65 19.19
N LEU A 253 -14.94 3.54 18.10
CA LEU A 253 -13.58 3.01 18.14
C LEU A 253 -12.60 3.96 18.85
N CYS A 254 -12.81 5.28 18.75
CA CYS A 254 -12.02 6.25 19.53
C CYS A 254 -12.34 6.16 21.03
N LEU A 255 -13.57 5.82 21.41
CA LEU A 255 -13.97 5.61 22.80
C LEU A 255 -13.57 4.22 23.33
N TYR A 256 -13.49 3.24 22.44
CA TYR A 256 -13.05 1.88 22.74
C TYR A 256 -11.52 1.86 22.90
N ARG A 257 -11.06 2.32 24.06
CA ARG A 257 -9.64 2.27 24.42
C ARG A 257 -9.34 0.88 24.99
N GLU A 258 -8.75 0.00 24.18
CA GLU A 258 -8.10 -1.18 24.73
C GLU A 258 -6.91 -0.73 25.58
N GLU A 259 -6.87 -1.17 26.84
CA GLU A 259 -5.64 -1.16 27.63
C GLU A 259 -4.70 -2.18 26.97
N VAL A 260 -3.79 -1.69 26.13
CA VAL A 260 -2.70 -2.50 25.60
C VAL A 260 -1.82 -2.88 26.80
N PRO A 261 -1.66 -4.16 27.11
CA PRO A 261 -0.71 -4.57 28.11
C PRO A 261 0.67 -4.15 27.64
N HIS A 262 1.28 -3.23 28.35
CA HIS A 262 2.68 -2.91 28.17
C HIS A 262 3.50 -4.11 28.65
N GLY A 263 3.89 -4.98 27.72
CA GLY A 263 4.85 -6.06 27.92
C GLY A 263 6.18 -5.68 27.29
#